data_eca7b5b58e4b6fbace35931637448ca1
#
_entry.id   eca7b5b58e4b6fbace35931637448ca1
#
_cell.length_a   1.000
_cell.length_b   1.000
_cell.length_c   1.000
_cell.angle_alpha   90.00
_cell.angle_beta   90.00
_cell.angle_gamma   90.00
#
_symmetry.space_group_name_H-M   'P 1'
#
loop_
_entity.id
_entity.type
_entity.pdbx_description
1 polymer ?
#
loop_
_entity_poly.entity_id
_entity_poly.type
_entity_poly.pdbx_seq_one_letter_code
_entity_poly.pdbx_strand_id
1 'polypeptide(L)'
;MIRRDKRYPGITERGLSIVEVMIAAALLLIIALGILPLFSRSIISNRQGLDSTEVSNMARTQMEEYVQLPFNHQMLTVPDGTAALVVEQHYSEKDHRWKVGTTPAGGDTALFVRTTTIRQFGIDPTALSGLTAAIQGGEPPATIHLKEIQVNVLGHAGGPLGPQKQITVRVFKSH
;
A
#
# COMPACT_ATOMS: atom_id res chain seq x y z
N MET A 1 72.40 -5.80 -48.98
CA MET A 1 71.10 -6.16 -48.40
C MET A 1 71.09 -5.66 -46.97
N ILE A 2 70.58 -4.43 -46.71
CA ILE A 2 70.69 -3.73 -45.41
C ILE A 2 69.35 -3.88 -44.69
N ARG A 3 69.32 -4.70 -43.61
CA ARG A 3 68.17 -4.86 -42.74
C ARG A 3 68.05 -3.64 -41.83
N ARG A 4 67.04 -2.77 -42.04
CA ARG A 4 66.67 -1.65 -41.15
C ARG A 4 65.88 -2.24 -39.96
N ASP A 5 66.52 -2.32 -38.81
CA ASP A 5 65.84 -2.57 -37.51
C ASP A 5 64.98 -1.37 -37.20
N LYS A 6 63.65 -1.56 -37.30
CA LYS A 6 62.64 -0.61 -36.74
C LYS A 6 62.61 -0.73 -35.21
N ARG A 7 63.41 0.07 -34.52
CA ARG A 7 63.27 0.26 -33.08
C ARG A 7 61.92 0.98 -32.84
N TYR A 8 60.95 0.25 -32.30
CA TYR A 8 59.76 0.87 -31.77
C TYR A 8 60.18 1.71 -30.56
N PRO A 9 59.75 2.98 -30.46
CA PRO A 9 60.01 3.78 -29.28
C PRO A 9 59.30 3.11 -28.11
N GLY A 10 60.07 2.68 -27.10
CA GLY A 10 59.59 2.07 -25.89
C GLY A 10 58.60 3.04 -25.23
N ILE A 11 57.40 2.56 -25.03
CA ILE A 11 56.40 3.24 -24.21
C ILE A 11 57.03 3.31 -22.82
N THR A 12 57.52 4.47 -22.43
CA THR A 12 57.97 4.68 -21.05
C THR A 12 56.76 4.56 -20.15
N GLU A 13 56.60 3.42 -19.47
CA GLU A 13 55.59 3.26 -18.41
C GLU A 13 55.91 4.26 -17.30
N ARG A 14 55.23 5.42 -17.36
CA ARG A 14 55.26 6.39 -16.27
C ARG A 14 54.44 5.81 -15.14
N GLY A 15 55.09 5.41 -14.06
CA GLY A 15 54.40 4.99 -12.83
C GLY A 15 53.51 6.16 -12.33
N LEU A 16 52.30 5.80 -11.85
CA LEU A 16 51.36 6.76 -11.27
C LEU A 16 52.04 7.50 -10.10
N SER A 17 51.98 8.82 -10.11
CA SER A 17 52.40 9.62 -8.95
C SER A 17 51.47 9.41 -7.76
N ILE A 18 52.03 9.38 -6.54
CA ILE A 18 51.24 9.31 -5.30
C ILE A 18 50.18 10.42 -5.26
N VAL A 19 50.50 11.59 -5.75
CA VAL A 19 49.57 12.73 -5.82
C VAL A 19 48.39 12.44 -6.74
N GLU A 20 48.67 11.81 -7.90
CA GLU A 20 47.62 11.44 -8.87
C GLU A 20 46.62 10.39 -8.26
N VAL A 21 47.16 9.41 -7.51
CA VAL A 21 46.35 8.44 -6.79
C VAL A 21 45.50 9.10 -5.72
N MET A 22 46.07 10.08 -4.98
CA MET A 22 45.32 10.83 -3.96
C MET A 22 44.19 11.67 -4.57
N ILE A 23 44.45 12.34 -5.72
CA ILE A 23 43.43 13.11 -6.42
C ILE A 23 42.33 12.20 -6.94
N ALA A 24 42.70 11.08 -7.57
CA ALA A 24 41.73 10.10 -8.05
C ALA A 24 40.86 9.52 -6.93
N ALA A 25 41.46 9.19 -5.79
CA ALA A 25 40.72 8.72 -4.61
C ALA A 25 39.77 9.79 -4.04
N ALA A 26 40.21 11.05 -3.98
CA ALA A 26 39.37 12.15 -3.54
C ALA A 26 38.16 12.39 -4.48
N LEU A 27 38.38 12.34 -5.80
CA LEU A 27 37.31 12.45 -6.77
C LEU A 27 36.32 11.28 -6.67
N LEU A 28 36.82 10.05 -6.50
CA LEU A 28 36.01 8.87 -6.33
C LEU A 28 35.15 8.95 -5.05
N LEU A 29 35.73 9.48 -3.96
CA LEU A 29 35.00 9.71 -2.71
C LEU A 29 33.85 10.71 -2.92
N ILE A 30 34.09 11.83 -3.60
CA ILE A 30 33.07 12.83 -3.88
C ILE A 30 31.94 12.23 -4.72
N ILE A 31 32.26 11.45 -5.75
CA ILE A 31 31.27 10.75 -6.58
C ILE A 31 30.47 9.75 -5.72
N ALA A 32 31.13 8.95 -4.89
CA ALA A 32 30.48 7.98 -4.02
C ALA A 32 29.51 8.65 -3.04
N LEU A 33 29.92 9.76 -2.42
CA LEU A 33 29.05 10.54 -1.50
C LEU A 33 27.80 11.11 -2.20
N GLY A 34 27.90 11.42 -3.51
CA GLY A 34 26.75 11.86 -4.30
C GLY A 34 25.82 10.74 -4.71
N ILE A 35 26.37 9.57 -5.08
CA ILE A 35 25.60 8.46 -5.64
C ILE A 35 24.90 7.63 -4.55
N LEU A 36 25.54 7.37 -3.42
CA LEU A 36 24.99 6.54 -2.36
C LEU A 36 23.61 7.00 -1.84
N PRO A 37 23.39 8.31 -1.56
CA PRO A 37 22.07 8.79 -1.14
C PRO A 37 20.99 8.60 -2.23
N LEU A 38 21.35 8.71 -3.51
CA LEU A 38 20.40 8.49 -4.60
C LEU A 38 19.95 7.04 -4.70
N PHE A 39 20.88 6.09 -4.55
CA PHE A 39 20.54 4.66 -4.48
C PHE A 39 19.63 4.35 -3.28
N SER A 40 19.95 4.88 -2.11
CA SER A 40 19.13 4.68 -0.90
C SER A 40 17.70 5.23 -1.11
N ARG A 41 17.59 6.42 -1.68
CA ARG A 41 16.29 7.03 -2.02
C ARG A 41 15.51 6.22 -3.05
N SER A 42 16.18 5.69 -4.07
CA SER A 42 15.56 4.83 -5.09
C SER A 42 14.98 3.56 -4.48
N ILE A 43 15.73 2.88 -3.60
CA ILE A 43 15.27 1.68 -2.90
C ILE A 43 14.05 1.98 -2.03
N ILE A 44 14.08 3.08 -1.26
CA ILE A 44 12.95 3.51 -0.41
C ILE A 44 11.72 3.81 -1.27
N SER A 45 11.89 4.57 -2.36
CA SER A 45 10.79 4.91 -3.27
C SER A 45 10.16 3.68 -3.92
N ASN A 46 10.99 2.71 -4.33
CA ASN A 46 10.50 1.45 -4.91
C ASN A 46 9.68 0.64 -3.89
N ARG A 47 10.15 0.50 -2.65
CA ARG A 47 9.41 -0.18 -1.59
C ARG A 47 8.07 0.51 -1.30
N GLN A 48 8.07 1.84 -1.20
CA GLN A 48 6.83 2.60 -1.00
C GLN A 48 5.83 2.42 -2.15
N GLY A 49 6.32 2.28 -3.38
CA GLY A 49 5.48 1.97 -4.54
C GLY A 49 4.85 0.59 -4.45
N LEU A 50 5.63 -0.43 -4.08
CA LEU A 50 5.15 -1.80 -3.89
C LEU A 50 4.10 -1.87 -2.77
N ASP A 51 4.37 -1.27 -1.61
CA ASP A 51 3.44 -1.23 -0.47
C ASP A 51 2.12 -0.56 -0.86
N SER A 52 2.17 0.57 -1.60
CA SER A 52 0.96 1.26 -2.07
C SER A 52 0.14 0.40 -3.04
N THR A 53 0.80 -0.34 -3.92
CA THR A 53 0.15 -1.24 -4.87
C THR A 53 -0.50 -2.41 -4.14
N GLU A 54 0.18 -2.99 -3.16
CA GLU A 54 -0.33 -4.11 -2.37
C GLU A 54 -1.56 -3.71 -1.55
N VAL A 55 -1.51 -2.57 -0.82
CA VAL A 55 -2.65 -2.03 -0.08
C VAL A 55 -3.84 -1.75 -1.00
N SER A 56 -3.58 -1.20 -2.19
CA SER A 56 -4.59 -0.92 -3.21
C SER A 56 -5.27 -2.18 -3.73
N ASN A 57 -4.47 -3.21 -4.05
CA ASN A 57 -4.97 -4.49 -4.52
C ASN A 57 -5.81 -5.20 -3.45
N MET A 58 -5.37 -5.18 -2.18
CA MET A 58 -6.12 -5.76 -1.07
C MET A 58 -7.48 -5.06 -0.87
N ALA A 59 -7.50 -3.73 -0.94
CA ALA A 59 -8.75 -2.96 -0.82
C ALA A 59 -9.70 -3.27 -1.98
N ARG A 60 -9.17 -3.34 -3.20
CA ARG A 60 -9.95 -3.65 -4.41
C ARG A 60 -10.51 -5.06 -4.38
N THR A 61 -9.70 -6.06 -4.08
CA THR A 61 -10.14 -7.46 -4.01
C THR A 61 -11.28 -7.62 -3.00
N GLN A 62 -11.15 -7.01 -1.83
CA GLN A 62 -12.21 -7.05 -0.82
C GLN A 62 -13.47 -6.34 -1.28
N MET A 63 -13.33 -5.19 -1.94
CA MET A 63 -14.47 -4.47 -2.48
C MET A 63 -15.20 -5.28 -3.56
N GLU A 64 -14.45 -5.92 -4.46
CA GLU A 64 -15.01 -6.80 -5.50
C GLU A 64 -15.79 -7.97 -4.90
N GLU A 65 -15.28 -8.57 -3.81
CA GLU A 65 -15.98 -9.62 -3.07
C GLU A 65 -17.34 -9.12 -2.56
N TYR A 66 -17.39 -7.97 -1.91
CA TYR A 66 -18.66 -7.41 -1.40
C TYR A 66 -19.62 -6.97 -2.50
N VAL A 67 -19.10 -6.46 -3.60
CA VAL A 67 -19.93 -6.03 -4.75
C VAL A 67 -20.62 -7.23 -5.42
N GLN A 68 -19.96 -8.39 -5.44
CA GLN A 68 -20.53 -9.62 -6.03
C GLN A 68 -21.63 -10.26 -5.18
N LEU A 69 -21.67 -9.99 -3.85
CA LEU A 69 -22.70 -10.54 -2.97
C LEU A 69 -24.09 -10.01 -3.36
N PRO A 70 -25.16 -10.78 -3.23
CA PRO A 70 -26.55 -10.28 -3.35
C PRO A 70 -26.81 -9.13 -2.37
N PHE A 71 -27.70 -8.19 -2.73
CA PHE A 71 -28.03 -7.04 -1.88
C PHE A 71 -28.46 -7.45 -0.46
N ASN A 72 -29.21 -8.54 -0.30
CA ASN A 72 -29.73 -9.05 0.96
C ASN A 72 -28.80 -10.11 1.60
N HIS A 73 -27.55 -10.19 1.18
CA HIS A 73 -26.60 -11.14 1.77
C HIS A 73 -26.32 -10.82 3.24
N GLN A 74 -26.19 -11.85 4.08
CA GLN A 74 -25.97 -11.70 5.54
C GLN A 74 -24.74 -10.83 5.86
N MET A 75 -23.66 -10.94 5.10
CA MET A 75 -22.44 -10.13 5.28
C MET A 75 -22.64 -8.64 4.97
N LEU A 76 -23.76 -8.26 4.34
CA LEU A 76 -24.15 -6.88 4.04
C LEU A 76 -25.28 -6.40 4.94
N THR A 77 -25.67 -7.17 5.96
CA THR A 77 -26.76 -6.83 6.87
C THR A 77 -26.19 -6.10 8.09
N VAL A 78 -26.69 -4.90 8.34
CA VAL A 78 -26.32 -4.14 9.53
C VAL A 78 -27.02 -4.74 10.74
N PRO A 79 -26.32 -5.00 11.85
CA PRO A 79 -26.92 -5.56 13.06
C PRO A 79 -27.99 -4.64 13.64
N ASP A 80 -29.03 -5.25 14.22
CA ASP A 80 -30.15 -4.52 14.81
C ASP A 80 -29.70 -3.47 15.84
N GLY A 81 -30.29 -2.29 15.77
CA GLY A 81 -29.97 -1.19 16.66
C GLY A 81 -28.63 -0.50 16.40
N THR A 82 -27.89 -0.88 15.35
CA THR A 82 -26.63 -0.22 14.97
C THR A 82 -26.77 0.57 13.67
N ALA A 83 -26.03 1.68 13.53
CA ALA A 83 -26.04 2.51 12.31
C ALA A 83 -25.09 1.98 11.21
N ALA A 84 -24.25 1.01 11.55
CA ALA A 84 -23.30 0.42 10.60
C ALA A 84 -22.86 -0.99 11.07
N LEU A 85 -22.56 -1.85 10.12
CA LEU A 85 -21.74 -3.05 10.37
C LEU A 85 -20.28 -2.67 10.20
N VAL A 86 -19.48 -2.92 11.22
CA VAL A 86 -18.02 -2.71 11.15
C VAL A 86 -17.33 -4.05 11.33
N VAL A 87 -16.54 -4.45 10.36
CA VAL A 87 -15.74 -5.67 10.39
C VAL A 87 -14.27 -5.29 10.34
N GLU A 88 -13.55 -5.62 11.39
CA GLU A 88 -12.11 -5.38 11.51
C GLU A 88 -11.34 -6.68 11.37
N GLN A 89 -10.29 -6.65 10.57
CA GLN A 89 -9.44 -7.81 10.29
C GLN A 89 -7.99 -7.37 10.18
N HIS A 90 -7.07 -8.26 10.55
CA HIS A 90 -5.65 -8.08 10.30
C HIS A 90 -5.09 -9.22 9.45
N TYR A 91 -4.11 -8.92 8.61
CA TYR A 91 -3.37 -9.91 7.86
C TYR A 91 -2.19 -10.38 8.71
N SER A 92 -2.22 -11.65 9.11
CA SER A 92 -1.21 -12.29 9.95
C SER A 92 0.07 -12.54 9.16
N GLU A 93 1.21 -12.06 9.64
CA GLU A 93 2.51 -12.36 9.05
C GLU A 93 2.83 -13.85 9.14
N LYS A 94 2.49 -14.48 10.27
CA LYS A 94 2.78 -15.88 10.54
C LYS A 94 1.95 -16.85 9.70
N ASP A 95 0.65 -16.58 9.55
CA ASP A 95 -0.28 -17.52 8.91
C ASP A 95 -0.63 -17.13 7.47
N HIS A 96 -0.15 -15.98 6.99
CA HIS A 96 -0.41 -15.44 5.66
C HIS A 96 -1.91 -15.39 5.30
N ARG A 97 -2.76 -15.03 6.26
CA ARG A 97 -4.22 -14.95 6.08
C ARG A 97 -4.85 -13.85 6.92
N TRP A 98 -6.04 -13.45 6.52
CA TRP A 98 -6.86 -12.52 7.28
C TRP A 98 -7.47 -13.18 8.51
N LYS A 99 -7.39 -12.49 9.64
CA LYS A 99 -7.99 -12.88 10.93
C LYS A 99 -8.89 -11.76 11.44
N VAL A 100 -9.92 -12.13 12.19
CA VAL A 100 -10.84 -11.16 12.80
C VAL A 100 -10.12 -10.39 13.91
N GLY A 101 -10.41 -9.07 14.00
CA GLY A 101 -9.83 -8.13 14.94
C GLY A 101 -8.61 -7.38 14.37
N THR A 102 -8.27 -6.27 15.01
CA THR A 102 -7.14 -5.41 14.59
C THR A 102 -5.82 -5.78 15.25
N THR A 103 -5.89 -6.47 16.39
CA THR A 103 -4.71 -6.79 17.21
C THR A 103 -4.36 -8.27 17.08
N PRO A 104 -3.14 -8.58 16.59
CA PRO A 104 -2.66 -9.95 16.56
C PRO A 104 -2.47 -10.52 17.98
N ALA A 105 -2.74 -11.80 18.14
CA ALA A 105 -2.53 -12.53 19.38
C ALA A 105 -1.28 -13.41 19.29
N GLY A 106 -0.66 -13.72 20.44
CA GLY A 106 0.38 -14.74 20.51
C GLY A 106 1.70 -14.40 19.81
N GLY A 107 2.13 -13.13 19.81
CA GLY A 107 3.42 -12.72 19.22
C GLY A 107 3.42 -12.68 17.69
N ASP A 108 2.25 -12.69 17.07
CA ASP A 108 2.08 -12.45 15.63
C ASP A 108 2.18 -10.96 15.31
N THR A 109 2.45 -10.61 14.08
CA THR A 109 2.53 -9.23 13.59
C THR A 109 1.43 -8.99 12.55
N ALA A 110 0.73 -7.86 12.66
CA ALA A 110 -0.19 -7.43 11.63
C ALA A 110 0.58 -6.72 10.51
N LEU A 111 0.66 -7.32 9.33
CA LEU A 111 1.22 -6.65 8.15
C LEU A 111 0.26 -5.60 7.60
N PHE A 112 -1.03 -5.90 7.62
CA PHE A 112 -2.08 -5.00 7.17
C PHE A 112 -3.27 -5.09 8.12
N VAL A 113 -3.98 -3.98 8.27
CA VAL A 113 -5.27 -3.92 8.98
C VAL A 113 -6.33 -3.46 8.01
N ARG A 114 -7.45 -4.15 7.99
CA ARG A 114 -8.58 -3.86 7.12
C ARG A 114 -9.82 -3.60 7.95
N THR A 115 -10.48 -2.47 7.72
CA THR A 115 -11.76 -2.12 8.32
C THR A 115 -12.81 -1.98 7.22
N THR A 116 -13.82 -2.83 7.23
CA THR A 116 -14.96 -2.72 6.33
C THR A 116 -16.13 -2.15 7.10
N THR A 117 -16.70 -1.07 6.58
CA THR A 117 -17.88 -0.41 7.15
C THR A 117 -19.02 -0.47 6.15
N ILE A 118 -20.17 -0.98 6.56
CA ILE A 118 -21.37 -1.08 5.74
C ILE A 118 -22.47 -0.25 6.40
N ARG A 119 -23.08 0.67 5.65
CA ARG A 119 -24.20 1.50 6.07
C ARG A 119 -25.37 1.31 5.11
N GLN A 120 -26.57 1.54 5.61
CA GLN A 120 -27.82 1.41 4.87
C GLN A 120 -28.51 2.76 4.76
N PHE A 121 -29.12 3.05 3.62
CA PHE A 121 -29.81 4.31 3.35
C PHE A 121 -31.13 4.06 2.64
N GLY A 122 -32.14 4.87 2.96
CA GLY A 122 -33.37 5.01 2.18
C GLY A 122 -33.29 6.15 1.19
N ILE A 123 -34.33 6.35 0.42
CA ILE A 123 -34.50 7.49 -0.47
C ILE A 123 -35.28 8.55 0.30
N ASP A 124 -34.74 9.76 0.34
CA ASP A 124 -35.42 10.96 0.87
C ASP A 124 -35.40 12.06 -0.19
N PRO A 125 -36.51 12.25 -0.92
CA PRO A 125 -36.57 13.26 -1.97
C PRO A 125 -36.48 14.70 -1.45
N THR A 126 -36.59 14.90 -0.15
CA THR A 126 -36.50 16.23 0.47
C THR A 126 -35.09 16.59 0.91
N ALA A 127 -34.21 15.58 1.07
CA ALA A 127 -32.82 15.80 1.41
C ALA A 127 -32.00 16.24 0.20
N LEU A 128 -31.07 17.18 0.39
CA LEU A 128 -30.13 17.61 -0.66
C LEU A 128 -29.33 16.47 -1.28
N SER A 129 -29.04 15.43 -0.52
CA SER A 129 -28.34 14.22 -0.97
C SER A 129 -29.26 13.21 -1.65
N GLY A 130 -30.57 13.38 -1.60
CA GLY A 130 -31.55 12.36 -2.01
C GLY A 130 -31.58 11.11 -1.13
N LEU A 131 -30.82 11.07 -0.04
CA LEU A 131 -30.67 9.93 0.85
C LEU A 131 -31.09 10.30 2.27
N THR A 132 -31.68 9.33 2.99
CA THR A 132 -31.93 9.45 4.43
C THR A 132 -30.59 9.49 5.21
N ALA A 133 -30.65 9.80 6.50
CA ALA A 133 -29.57 9.43 7.41
C ALA A 133 -29.36 7.90 7.36
N ALA A 134 -28.21 7.44 7.86
CA ALA A 134 -27.95 5.99 7.91
C ALA A 134 -29.03 5.28 8.73
N ILE A 135 -29.68 4.30 8.11
CA ILE A 135 -30.76 3.51 8.69
C ILE A 135 -30.15 2.48 9.64
N GLN A 136 -30.72 2.33 10.82
CA GLN A 136 -30.30 1.32 11.78
C GLN A 136 -30.69 -0.08 11.28
N GLY A 137 -29.93 -1.10 11.69
CA GLY A 137 -30.29 -2.49 11.46
C GLY A 137 -31.62 -2.84 12.17
N GLY A 138 -32.33 -3.81 11.63
CA GLY A 138 -33.65 -4.22 12.09
C GLY A 138 -34.83 -3.53 11.40
N GLU A 139 -34.57 -2.47 10.63
CA GLU A 139 -35.60 -1.83 9.80
C GLU A 139 -36.06 -2.76 8.65
N PRO A 140 -37.33 -2.66 8.21
CA PRO A 140 -37.84 -3.48 7.13
C PRO A 140 -37.00 -3.33 5.86
N PRO A 141 -36.68 -4.42 5.15
CA PRO A 141 -35.88 -4.38 3.90
C PRO A 141 -36.46 -3.43 2.84
N ALA A 142 -37.77 -3.22 2.81
CA ALA A 142 -38.46 -2.33 1.88
C ALA A 142 -38.05 -0.85 2.03
N THR A 143 -37.50 -0.45 3.19
CA THR A 143 -37.04 0.93 3.41
C THR A 143 -35.58 1.14 3.01
N ILE A 144 -34.83 0.06 2.79
CA ILE A 144 -33.42 0.10 2.46
C ILE A 144 -33.25 0.03 0.95
N HIS A 145 -32.83 1.12 0.33
CA HIS A 145 -32.67 1.21 -1.12
C HIS A 145 -31.22 1.21 -1.57
N LEU A 146 -30.32 1.59 -0.66
CA LEU A 146 -28.90 1.75 -0.94
C LEU A 146 -28.05 1.27 0.22
N LYS A 147 -26.97 0.57 -0.09
CA LYS A 147 -25.93 0.20 0.88
C LYS A 147 -24.62 0.85 0.46
N GLU A 148 -24.00 1.58 1.37
CA GLU A 148 -22.63 2.06 1.25
C GLU A 148 -21.69 1.03 1.84
N ILE A 149 -20.72 0.59 1.05
CA ILE A 149 -19.65 -0.31 1.47
C ILE A 149 -18.35 0.48 1.40
N GLN A 150 -17.71 0.66 2.53
CA GLN A 150 -16.43 1.34 2.62
C GLN A 150 -15.38 0.35 3.13
N VAL A 151 -14.33 0.14 2.36
CA VAL A 151 -13.17 -0.67 2.73
C VAL A 151 -11.98 0.24 2.93
N ASN A 152 -11.44 0.22 4.14
CA ASN A 152 -10.22 0.93 4.50
C ASN A 152 -9.12 -0.10 4.78
N VAL A 153 -8.01 -0.01 4.08
CA VAL A 153 -6.84 -0.85 4.30
C VAL A 153 -5.67 0.02 4.72
N LEU A 154 -5.08 -0.35 5.84
CA LEU A 154 -3.93 0.29 6.44
C LEU A 154 -2.74 -0.67 6.31
N GLY A 155 -1.67 -0.23 5.66
CA GLY A 155 -0.44 -0.99 5.53
C GLY A 155 0.32 -1.08 6.85
N HIS A 156 1.36 -1.86 6.89
CA HIS A 156 2.25 -2.00 8.04
C HIS A 156 2.68 -0.63 8.56
N ALA A 157 2.72 -0.48 9.89
CA ALA A 157 3.15 0.76 10.52
C ALA A 157 4.50 1.20 9.93
N GLY A 158 4.53 2.43 9.42
CA GLY A 158 5.70 2.97 8.75
C GLY A 158 6.95 2.77 9.62
N GLY A 159 7.83 1.91 9.15
CA GLY A 159 9.16 1.80 9.71
C GLY A 159 9.97 3.07 9.36
N PRO A 160 11.29 3.08 9.57
CA PRO A 160 12.15 4.22 9.24
C PRO A 160 12.10 4.62 7.75
N LEU A 161 11.34 3.90 6.94
CA LEU A 161 11.27 4.06 5.48
C LEU A 161 10.09 4.91 4.97
N GLY A 162 9.19 5.37 5.86
CA GLY A 162 8.12 6.28 5.43
C GLY A 162 6.80 6.15 6.20
N PRO A 163 5.82 7.04 5.92
CA PRO A 163 4.53 7.03 6.59
C PRO A 163 3.72 5.79 6.21
N GLN A 164 2.90 5.35 7.16
CA GLN A 164 1.94 4.27 6.94
C GLN A 164 1.02 4.57 5.76
N LYS A 165 0.86 3.63 4.87
CA LYS A 165 -0.02 3.78 3.71
C LYS A 165 -1.45 3.39 4.08
N GLN A 166 -2.39 4.23 3.67
CA GLN A 166 -3.82 4.01 3.88
C GLN A 166 -4.57 4.24 2.58
N ILE A 167 -5.45 3.33 2.25
CA ILE A 167 -6.37 3.45 1.12
C ILE A 167 -7.78 3.18 1.57
N THR A 168 -8.70 4.05 1.15
CA THR A 168 -10.13 3.88 1.38
C THR A 168 -10.83 3.78 0.03
N VAL A 169 -11.54 2.69 -0.18
CA VAL A 169 -12.41 2.48 -1.35
C VAL A 169 -13.85 2.48 -0.87
N ARG A 170 -14.71 3.15 -1.63
CA ARG A 170 -16.14 3.28 -1.30
C ARG A 170 -16.98 2.95 -2.52
N VAL A 171 -18.04 2.19 -2.32
CA VAL A 171 -19.00 1.85 -3.36
C VAL A 171 -20.41 1.92 -2.81
N PHE A 172 -21.36 2.25 -3.67
CA PHE A 172 -22.79 2.19 -3.38
C PHE A 172 -23.42 1.06 -4.17
N LYS A 173 -24.22 0.26 -3.47
CA LYS A 173 -24.93 -0.88 -4.02
C LYS A 173 -26.43 -0.63 -3.88
N SER A 174 -27.16 -0.60 -4.99
CA SER A 174 -28.62 -0.52 -5.02
C SER A 174 -29.25 -1.92 -5.06
N HIS A 175 -30.53 -1.95 -4.69
CA HIS A 175 -31.34 -3.19 -4.77
C HIS A 175 -31.57 -3.62 -6.21
#